data_1badfdd7a9382a951885783263777178
#
_entry.id   1badfdd7a9382a951885783263777178
#
_cell.length_a   1.000
_cell.length_b   1.000
_cell.length_c   1.000
_cell.angle_alpha   90.00
_cell.angle_beta   90.00
_cell.angle_gamma   90.00
#
_symmetry.space_group_name_H-M   'P 1'
#
loop_
_entity.id
_entity.type
_entity.pdbx_description
1 polymer ?
#
loop_
_entity_poly.entity_id
_entity_poly.type
_entity_poly.pdbx_seq_one_letter_code
_entity_poly.pdbx_strand_id
1 'polypeptide(L)'
;MLDAVRRSLGKQIDLKTAGGGVEGLRVLCEEGPFALVVSDMRMPVMNGAQFLAKVREQEPDTVRMILSGQSDLQATIAAVNEGHVYRFLSKPCPPDQLLAAVQDGIGQHRLITAEKILLEQTLSGAVKMLIEILGMVCPAASSRAARLQRYVTELSCALGMPGRWQWGLAAHVSQIGCVALPQEILSKVEVGQTLTEEERRLYESHPEVAAKLLAAIPRLEDVAAIVASQVDPLNFAGMPDDLRQWDIRRAGELLLRTSMEYDRLLTRGLKSDAVTDSLRASKYGLPAPVLKALLCLSAAGPERIVRQVRLKDLVIGMILDEDLVSSKGIRLVPSGAEVTRTLLIRLTSIASGVGVAEPFRVLVAA
;
A
#
# COMPACT_ATOMS: atom_id res chain seq x y z
N MET A 1 31.11 -15.88 -29.17
CA MET A 1 30.06 -16.59 -28.43
C MET A 1 28.73 -15.84 -28.47
N LEU A 2 28.69 -14.58 -28.04
CA LEU A 2 27.45 -13.76 -28.01
C LEU A 2 26.76 -13.64 -29.38
N ASP A 3 27.52 -13.42 -30.47
CA ASP A 3 26.97 -13.34 -31.82
C ASP A 3 26.34 -14.65 -32.31
N ALA A 4 26.87 -15.78 -31.88
CA ALA A 4 26.31 -17.10 -32.19
C ALA A 4 24.97 -17.30 -31.46
N VAL A 5 24.91 -16.92 -30.17
CA VAL A 5 23.68 -16.95 -29.37
C VAL A 5 22.62 -16.01 -29.96
N ARG A 6 23.01 -14.77 -30.32
CA ARG A 6 22.11 -13.79 -30.93
C ARG A 6 21.53 -14.30 -32.25
N ARG A 7 22.31 -14.95 -33.09
CA ARG A 7 21.84 -15.54 -34.37
C ARG A 7 20.92 -16.72 -34.15
N SER A 8 21.18 -17.54 -33.14
CA SER A 8 20.42 -18.76 -32.88
C SER A 8 19.11 -18.49 -32.15
N LEU A 9 19.12 -17.63 -31.13
CA LEU A 9 17.98 -17.40 -30.23
C LEU A 9 17.19 -16.12 -30.55
N GLY A 10 17.83 -15.09 -31.13
CA GLY A 10 17.22 -13.77 -31.34
C GLY A 10 16.01 -13.69 -32.27
N LYS A 11 15.71 -14.80 -33.00
CA LYS A 11 14.49 -14.92 -33.80
C LYS A 11 13.29 -15.45 -33.01
N GLN A 12 13.54 -16.08 -31.88
CA GLN A 12 12.53 -16.80 -31.09
C GLN A 12 12.22 -16.14 -29.76
N ILE A 13 13.14 -15.30 -29.25
CA ILE A 13 13.00 -14.59 -27.97
C ILE A 13 13.52 -13.16 -28.12
N ASP A 14 13.00 -12.26 -27.29
CA ASP A 14 13.57 -10.93 -27.13
C ASP A 14 14.87 -11.05 -26.30
N LEU A 15 16.01 -10.85 -26.96
CA LEU A 15 17.32 -11.13 -26.43
C LEU A 15 18.21 -9.88 -26.36
N LYS A 16 18.66 -9.56 -25.17
CA LYS A 16 19.71 -8.58 -24.94
C LYS A 16 21.02 -9.29 -24.60
N THR A 17 22.14 -8.71 -24.98
CA THR A 17 23.47 -9.27 -24.71
C THR A 17 24.37 -8.21 -24.12
N ALA A 18 25.21 -8.62 -23.15
CA ALA A 18 26.21 -7.78 -22.50
C ALA A 18 27.58 -8.43 -22.54
N GLY A 19 28.63 -7.64 -22.67
CA GLY A 19 30.02 -8.11 -22.77
C GLY A 19 30.67 -8.55 -21.46
N GLY A 20 29.98 -8.33 -20.32
CA GLY A 20 30.42 -8.70 -18.98
C GLY A 20 29.43 -8.34 -17.89
N GLY A 21 29.74 -8.72 -16.63
CA GLY A 21 28.81 -8.55 -15.50
C GLY A 21 28.44 -7.09 -15.22
N VAL A 22 29.36 -6.16 -15.34
CA VAL A 22 29.12 -4.73 -15.09
C VAL A 22 28.14 -4.15 -16.12
N GLU A 23 28.38 -4.43 -17.40
CA GLU A 23 27.48 -4.02 -18.48
C GLU A 23 26.11 -4.72 -18.35
N GLY A 24 26.10 -6.00 -17.95
CA GLY A 24 24.87 -6.75 -17.69
C GLY A 24 23.99 -6.12 -16.62
N LEU A 25 24.58 -5.63 -15.53
CA LEU A 25 23.83 -4.90 -14.48
C LEU A 25 23.31 -3.56 -14.99
N ARG A 26 24.05 -2.85 -15.83
CA ARG A 26 23.57 -1.62 -16.45
C ARG A 26 22.34 -1.88 -17.35
N VAL A 27 22.43 -2.90 -18.22
CA VAL A 27 21.32 -3.31 -19.08
C VAL A 27 20.10 -3.74 -18.26
N LEU A 28 20.32 -4.47 -17.15
CA LEU A 28 19.26 -4.85 -16.23
C LEU A 28 18.52 -3.63 -15.66
N CYS A 29 19.26 -2.61 -15.24
CA CYS A 29 18.70 -1.39 -14.68
C CYS A 29 17.99 -0.51 -15.72
N GLU A 30 18.52 -0.41 -16.95
CA GLU A 30 18.01 0.49 -18.00
C GLU A 30 16.87 -0.12 -18.81
N GLU A 31 16.89 -1.45 -19.04
CA GLU A 31 15.98 -2.14 -19.96
C GLU A 31 15.18 -3.27 -19.28
N GLY A 32 15.39 -3.51 -17.97
CA GLY A 32 14.65 -4.53 -17.22
C GLY A 32 13.18 -4.20 -16.98
N PRO A 33 12.40 -5.13 -16.39
CA PRO A 33 12.84 -6.43 -15.87
C PRO A 33 12.99 -7.51 -16.94
N PHE A 34 13.89 -8.47 -16.69
CA PHE A 34 14.10 -9.63 -17.58
C PHE A 34 13.52 -10.92 -16.98
N ALA A 35 12.91 -11.76 -17.82
CA ALA A 35 12.40 -13.07 -17.39
C ALA A 35 13.54 -14.03 -16.98
N LEU A 36 14.67 -13.95 -17.66
CA LEU A 36 15.79 -14.86 -17.50
C LEU A 36 17.12 -14.16 -17.78
N VAL A 37 18.11 -14.43 -16.95
CA VAL A 37 19.51 -14.05 -17.17
C VAL A 37 20.36 -15.30 -17.27
N VAL A 38 21.15 -15.41 -18.35
CA VAL A 38 22.15 -16.46 -18.54
C VAL A 38 23.53 -15.84 -18.49
N SER A 39 24.37 -16.26 -17.54
CA SER A 39 25.71 -15.73 -17.36
C SER A 39 26.78 -16.78 -17.61
N ASP A 40 27.91 -16.37 -18.20
CA ASP A 40 29.12 -17.14 -18.13
C ASP A 40 29.68 -17.12 -16.71
N MET A 41 30.24 -18.22 -16.21
CA MET A 41 30.94 -18.28 -14.95
C MET A 41 32.20 -17.42 -14.97
N ARG A 42 32.99 -17.47 -16.05
CA ARG A 42 34.25 -16.75 -16.16
C ARG A 42 34.11 -15.47 -16.95
N MET A 43 33.95 -14.36 -16.24
CA MET A 43 33.91 -13.02 -16.82
C MET A 43 35.00 -12.13 -16.18
N PRO A 44 35.55 -11.17 -16.93
CA PRO A 44 36.50 -10.20 -16.38
C PRO A 44 35.80 -9.27 -15.38
N VAL A 45 36.54 -8.78 -14.38
CA VAL A 45 36.11 -7.83 -13.34
C VAL A 45 35.14 -8.45 -12.34
N MET A 46 34.05 -9.09 -12.80
CA MET A 46 32.99 -9.69 -11.99
C MET A 46 32.66 -11.06 -12.57
N ASN A 47 32.82 -12.11 -11.78
CA ASN A 47 32.44 -13.46 -12.22
C ASN A 47 30.92 -13.67 -12.27
N GLY A 48 30.48 -14.77 -12.91
CA GLY A 48 29.06 -15.06 -13.11
C GLY A 48 28.28 -15.21 -11.79
N ALA A 49 28.89 -15.80 -10.76
CA ALA A 49 28.24 -15.96 -9.46
C ALA A 49 27.98 -14.61 -8.80
N GLN A 50 28.99 -13.73 -8.77
CA GLN A 50 28.85 -12.37 -8.23
C GLN A 50 27.83 -11.53 -9.01
N PHE A 51 27.82 -11.67 -10.33
CA PHE A 51 26.84 -11.01 -11.17
C PHE A 51 25.43 -11.47 -10.86
N LEU A 52 25.18 -12.78 -10.81
CA LEU A 52 23.84 -13.33 -10.54
C LEU A 52 23.37 -13.07 -9.10
N ALA A 53 24.28 -12.95 -8.13
CA ALA A 53 23.93 -12.51 -6.78
C ALA A 53 23.36 -11.08 -6.80
N LYS A 54 24.00 -10.16 -7.53
CA LYS A 54 23.48 -8.78 -7.69
C LYS A 54 22.18 -8.72 -8.49
N VAL A 55 22.03 -9.56 -9.52
CA VAL A 55 20.75 -9.71 -10.25
C VAL A 55 19.65 -10.12 -9.28
N ARG A 56 19.92 -11.07 -8.37
CA ARG A 56 18.95 -11.49 -7.35
C ARG A 56 18.53 -10.37 -6.41
N GLU A 57 19.48 -9.53 -5.99
CA GLU A 57 19.20 -8.39 -5.11
C GLU A 57 18.31 -7.34 -5.79
N GLN A 58 18.56 -7.08 -7.08
CA GLN A 58 17.83 -6.06 -7.85
C GLN A 58 16.51 -6.59 -8.42
N GLU A 59 16.52 -7.81 -8.96
CA GLU A 59 15.41 -8.46 -9.66
C GLU A 59 15.23 -9.89 -9.12
N PRO A 60 14.63 -10.08 -7.94
CA PRO A 60 14.53 -11.38 -7.28
C PRO A 60 13.73 -12.41 -8.09
N ASP A 61 12.76 -11.97 -8.88
CA ASP A 61 11.87 -12.81 -9.69
C ASP A 61 12.53 -13.28 -11.00
N THR A 62 13.60 -12.62 -11.45
CA THR A 62 14.36 -13.01 -12.65
C THR A 62 15.00 -14.38 -12.45
N VAL A 63 14.72 -15.32 -13.35
CA VAL A 63 15.35 -16.65 -13.35
C VAL A 63 16.83 -16.53 -13.74
N ARG A 64 17.71 -17.24 -13.05
CA ARG A 64 19.16 -17.13 -13.22
C ARG A 64 19.74 -18.48 -13.65
N MET A 65 20.52 -18.46 -14.74
CA MET A 65 21.24 -19.62 -15.25
C MET A 65 22.72 -19.31 -15.42
N ILE A 66 23.55 -20.34 -15.31
CA ILE A 66 25.00 -20.23 -15.49
C ILE A 66 25.49 -21.18 -16.57
N LEU A 67 26.39 -20.68 -17.43
CA LEU A 67 27.19 -21.46 -18.34
C LEU A 67 28.57 -21.71 -17.71
N SER A 68 28.95 -22.98 -17.48
CA SER A 68 30.18 -23.36 -16.78
C SER A 68 31.00 -24.36 -17.58
N GLY A 69 32.34 -24.27 -17.51
CA GLY A 69 33.24 -25.28 -18.00
C GLY A 69 33.44 -26.42 -16.99
N GLN A 70 33.97 -27.56 -17.45
CA GLN A 70 34.24 -28.75 -16.61
C GLN A 70 35.17 -28.49 -15.40
N SER A 71 35.99 -27.44 -15.46
CA SER A 71 36.95 -27.08 -14.38
C SER A 71 36.39 -26.20 -13.26
N ASP A 72 35.10 -25.82 -13.30
CA ASP A 72 34.52 -24.79 -12.43
C ASP A 72 33.65 -25.35 -11.30
N LEU A 73 33.78 -26.65 -10.97
CA LEU A 73 32.87 -27.37 -10.06
C LEU A 73 32.75 -26.73 -8.66
N GLN A 74 33.88 -26.28 -8.07
CA GLN A 74 33.86 -25.63 -6.75
C GLN A 74 33.21 -24.22 -6.78
N ALA A 75 33.50 -23.44 -7.84
CA ALA A 75 32.87 -22.14 -8.04
C ALA A 75 31.37 -22.29 -8.33
N THR A 76 30.97 -23.38 -8.95
CA THR A 76 29.58 -23.74 -9.22
C THR A 76 28.77 -23.98 -7.93
N ILE A 77 29.36 -24.67 -6.94
CA ILE A 77 28.75 -24.93 -5.64
C ILE A 77 28.53 -23.62 -4.86
N ALA A 78 29.51 -22.71 -4.88
CA ALA A 78 29.35 -21.38 -4.27
C ALA A 78 28.22 -20.56 -4.93
N ALA A 79 28.13 -20.60 -6.27
CA ALA A 79 27.11 -19.92 -7.03
C ALA A 79 25.69 -20.47 -6.75
N VAL A 80 25.54 -21.76 -6.44
CA VAL A 80 24.25 -22.34 -5.99
C VAL A 80 23.81 -21.72 -4.68
N ASN A 81 24.73 -21.60 -3.74
CA ASN A 81 24.39 -21.12 -2.38
C ASN A 81 24.15 -19.60 -2.33
N GLU A 82 24.90 -18.82 -3.09
CA GLU A 82 24.82 -17.35 -3.06
C GLU A 82 23.85 -16.77 -4.09
N GLY A 83 23.81 -17.33 -5.31
CA GLY A 83 23.03 -16.79 -6.44
C GLY A 83 21.65 -17.41 -6.65
N HIS A 84 21.28 -18.52 -5.95
CA HIS A 84 20.08 -19.30 -6.22
C HIS A 84 19.86 -19.54 -7.73
N VAL A 85 20.85 -20.19 -8.35
CA VAL A 85 20.87 -20.49 -9.78
C VAL A 85 19.85 -21.59 -10.09
N TYR A 86 18.94 -21.34 -11.01
CA TYR A 86 17.92 -22.29 -11.43
C TYR A 86 18.50 -23.50 -12.17
N ARG A 87 19.47 -23.25 -13.06
CA ARG A 87 20.08 -24.32 -13.87
C ARG A 87 21.53 -23.99 -14.26
N PHE A 88 22.33 -25.03 -14.29
CA PHE A 88 23.69 -25.02 -14.84
C PHE A 88 23.69 -25.66 -16.22
N LEU A 89 24.43 -25.06 -17.16
CA LEU A 89 24.66 -25.59 -18.47
C LEU A 89 26.18 -25.77 -18.68
N SER A 90 26.59 -26.98 -19.06
CA SER A 90 28.00 -27.27 -19.32
C SER A 90 28.44 -26.78 -20.69
N LYS A 91 29.64 -26.22 -20.77
CA LYS A 91 30.30 -25.89 -22.05
C LYS A 91 31.09 -27.09 -22.55
N PRO A 92 31.04 -27.41 -23.87
CA PRO A 92 30.26 -26.73 -24.93
C PRO A 92 28.75 -27.04 -24.84
N CYS A 93 27.89 -25.99 -24.96
CA CYS A 93 26.44 -26.14 -24.94
C CYS A 93 25.90 -26.04 -26.37
N PRO A 94 25.31 -27.11 -26.91
CA PRO A 94 24.65 -27.07 -28.22
C PRO A 94 23.53 -26.05 -28.27
N PRO A 95 23.29 -25.35 -29.39
CA PRO A 95 22.25 -24.34 -29.52
C PRO A 95 20.85 -24.82 -29.13
N ASP A 96 20.48 -26.03 -29.52
CA ASP A 96 19.16 -26.61 -29.21
C ASP A 96 19.00 -26.87 -27.70
N GLN A 97 20.06 -27.31 -27.03
CA GLN A 97 20.06 -27.52 -25.59
C GLN A 97 19.97 -26.19 -24.84
N LEU A 98 20.68 -25.15 -25.34
CA LEU A 98 20.59 -23.81 -24.76
C LEU A 98 19.18 -23.23 -24.94
N LEU A 99 18.59 -23.39 -26.13
CA LEU A 99 17.22 -22.93 -26.42
C LEU A 99 16.20 -23.62 -25.50
N ALA A 100 16.26 -24.93 -25.37
CA ALA A 100 15.38 -25.69 -24.49
C ALA A 100 15.50 -25.23 -23.03
N ALA A 101 16.73 -25.03 -22.53
CA ALA A 101 16.95 -24.53 -21.19
C ALA A 101 16.40 -23.11 -20.99
N VAL A 102 16.58 -22.22 -21.97
CA VAL A 102 16.04 -20.86 -21.93
C VAL A 102 14.50 -20.88 -21.92
N GLN A 103 13.87 -21.72 -22.74
CA GLN A 103 12.41 -21.88 -22.74
C GLN A 103 11.88 -22.38 -21.40
N ASP A 104 12.55 -23.37 -20.78
CA ASP A 104 12.22 -23.87 -19.46
C ASP A 104 12.34 -22.75 -18.40
N GLY A 105 13.42 -21.94 -18.47
CA GLY A 105 13.63 -20.83 -17.55
C GLY A 105 12.58 -19.71 -17.70
N ILE A 106 12.18 -19.39 -18.93
CA ILE A 106 11.08 -18.46 -19.20
C ILE A 106 9.76 -19.04 -18.66
N GLY A 107 9.53 -20.34 -18.83
CA GLY A 107 8.40 -21.04 -18.24
C GLY A 107 8.36 -20.94 -16.73
N GLN A 108 9.53 -21.15 -16.08
CA GLN A 108 9.66 -21.00 -14.62
C GLN A 108 9.38 -19.57 -14.16
N HIS A 109 9.91 -18.56 -14.86
CA HIS A 109 9.61 -17.16 -14.56
C HIS A 109 8.12 -16.85 -14.67
N ARG A 110 7.45 -17.38 -15.70
CA ARG A 110 5.98 -17.22 -15.85
C ARG A 110 5.21 -17.83 -14.69
N LEU A 111 5.65 -18.99 -14.18
CA LEU A 111 5.02 -19.59 -12.99
C LEU A 111 5.20 -18.73 -11.74
N ILE A 112 6.43 -18.25 -11.48
CA ILE A 112 6.74 -17.37 -10.35
C ILE A 112 5.88 -16.09 -10.41
N THR A 113 5.85 -15.45 -11.58
CA THR A 113 5.10 -14.19 -11.76
C THR A 113 3.59 -14.41 -11.75
N ALA A 114 3.09 -15.50 -12.32
CA ALA A 114 1.66 -15.83 -12.27
C ALA A 114 1.18 -16.11 -10.85
N GLU A 115 1.95 -16.84 -10.05
CA GLU A 115 1.64 -17.06 -8.65
C GLU A 115 1.61 -15.73 -7.87
N LYS A 116 2.60 -14.87 -8.08
CA LYS A 116 2.68 -13.55 -7.43
C LYS A 116 1.48 -12.67 -7.81
N ILE A 117 1.16 -12.59 -9.11
CA ILE A 117 0.01 -11.82 -9.60
C ILE A 117 -1.30 -12.36 -9.02
N LEU A 118 -1.48 -13.69 -9.00
CA LEU A 118 -2.69 -14.30 -8.43
C LEU A 118 -2.83 -13.96 -6.94
N LEU A 119 -1.75 -14.06 -6.16
CA LEU A 119 -1.74 -13.71 -4.76
C LEU A 119 -2.04 -12.20 -4.54
N GLU A 120 -1.44 -11.33 -5.33
CA GLU A 120 -1.68 -9.89 -5.26
C GLU A 120 -3.12 -9.52 -5.64
N GLN A 121 -3.67 -10.13 -6.68
CA GLN A 121 -5.07 -9.92 -7.10
C GLN A 121 -6.04 -10.44 -6.05
N THR A 122 -5.78 -11.62 -5.48
CA THR A 122 -6.62 -12.21 -4.42
C THR A 122 -6.60 -11.35 -3.17
N LEU A 123 -5.41 -10.89 -2.75
CA LEU A 123 -5.25 -9.99 -1.62
C LEU A 123 -5.98 -8.66 -1.84
N SER A 124 -5.76 -8.03 -2.99
CA SER A 124 -6.42 -6.78 -3.37
C SER A 124 -7.94 -6.94 -3.42
N GLY A 125 -8.44 -8.05 -3.96
CA GLY A 125 -9.86 -8.36 -4.00
C GLY A 125 -10.47 -8.55 -2.61
N ALA A 126 -9.80 -9.28 -1.72
CA ALA A 126 -10.24 -9.49 -0.34
C ALA A 126 -10.31 -8.17 0.43
N VAL A 127 -9.26 -7.35 0.34
CA VAL A 127 -9.20 -6.04 0.97
C VAL A 127 -10.31 -5.12 0.45
N LYS A 128 -10.49 -5.07 -0.87
CA LYS A 128 -11.56 -4.27 -1.48
C LYS A 128 -12.94 -4.68 -0.96
N MET A 129 -13.20 -5.97 -0.86
CA MET A 129 -14.45 -6.49 -0.29
C MET A 129 -14.64 -6.03 1.15
N LEU A 130 -13.61 -6.10 2.00
CA LEU A 130 -13.69 -5.63 3.39
C LEU A 130 -14.04 -4.14 3.48
N ILE A 131 -13.44 -3.32 2.63
CA ILE A 131 -13.70 -1.88 2.55
C ILE A 131 -15.14 -1.61 2.07
N GLU A 132 -15.61 -2.36 1.08
CA GLU A 132 -16.99 -2.24 0.59
C GLU A 132 -18.01 -2.63 1.68
N ILE A 133 -17.76 -3.71 2.43
CA ILE A 133 -18.59 -4.12 3.58
C ILE A 133 -18.61 -3.01 4.64
N LEU A 134 -17.44 -2.46 5.00
CA LEU A 134 -17.37 -1.36 5.94
C LEU A 134 -18.21 -0.17 5.46
N GLY A 135 -18.14 0.19 4.18
CA GLY A 135 -18.93 1.26 3.58
C GLY A 135 -20.43 1.01 3.62
N MET A 136 -20.87 -0.25 3.54
CA MET A 136 -22.30 -0.62 3.65
C MET A 136 -22.80 -0.57 5.09
N VAL A 137 -22.03 -1.08 6.03
CA VAL A 137 -22.43 -1.23 7.44
C VAL A 137 -22.19 0.04 8.24
N CYS A 138 -21.04 0.68 8.05
CA CYS A 138 -20.57 1.84 8.81
C CYS A 138 -20.02 2.94 7.89
N PRO A 139 -20.87 3.71 7.18
CA PRO A 139 -20.42 4.73 6.23
C PRO A 139 -19.47 5.77 6.82
N ALA A 140 -19.72 6.20 8.05
CA ALA A 140 -18.88 7.16 8.75
C ALA A 140 -17.47 6.62 9.02
N ALA A 141 -17.37 5.35 9.48
CA ALA A 141 -16.09 4.67 9.68
C ALA A 141 -15.33 4.48 8.35
N SER A 142 -16.05 4.14 7.26
CA SER A 142 -15.48 4.04 5.93
C SER A 142 -14.94 5.39 5.43
N SER A 143 -15.70 6.47 5.60
CA SER A 143 -15.26 7.83 5.24
C SER A 143 -14.04 8.27 6.05
N ARG A 144 -14.00 7.95 7.34
CA ARG A 144 -12.83 8.20 8.18
C ARG A 144 -11.61 7.41 7.70
N ALA A 145 -11.78 6.13 7.39
CA ALA A 145 -10.71 5.29 6.86
C ALA A 145 -10.11 5.85 5.56
N ALA A 146 -10.94 6.33 4.65
CA ALA A 146 -10.50 6.97 3.41
C ALA A 146 -9.70 8.26 3.67
N ARG A 147 -10.15 9.12 4.61
CA ARG A 147 -9.38 10.32 5.01
C ARG A 147 -8.03 9.95 5.62
N LEU A 148 -8.01 8.96 6.52
CA LEU A 148 -6.76 8.48 7.14
C LEU A 148 -5.78 7.94 6.10
N GLN A 149 -6.26 7.16 5.12
CA GLN A 149 -5.42 6.66 4.02
C GLN A 149 -4.80 7.82 3.24
N ARG A 150 -5.58 8.85 2.91
CA ARG A 150 -5.07 10.04 2.23
C ARG A 150 -3.98 10.72 3.05
N TYR A 151 -4.22 11.01 4.34
CA TYR A 151 -3.24 11.67 5.20
C TYR A 151 -1.95 10.84 5.33
N VAL A 152 -2.05 9.53 5.53
CA VAL A 152 -0.87 8.65 5.59
C VAL A 152 -0.09 8.69 4.28
N THR A 153 -0.77 8.67 3.13
CA THR A 153 -0.13 8.72 1.81
C THR A 153 0.58 10.07 1.60
N GLU A 154 -0.10 11.17 1.88
CA GLU A 154 0.47 12.52 1.74
C GLU A 154 1.65 12.74 2.70
N LEU A 155 1.54 12.31 3.98
CA LEU A 155 2.62 12.39 4.95
C LEU A 155 3.84 11.57 4.51
N SER A 156 3.63 10.34 4.06
CA SER A 156 4.75 9.49 3.61
C SER A 156 5.47 10.10 2.40
N CYS A 157 4.74 10.69 1.45
CA CYS A 157 5.32 11.42 0.33
C CYS A 157 6.09 12.67 0.78
N ALA A 158 5.52 13.49 1.67
CA ALA A 158 6.16 14.69 2.19
C ALA A 158 7.43 14.40 2.99
N LEU A 159 7.50 13.22 3.62
CA LEU A 159 8.67 12.74 4.35
C LEU A 159 9.73 12.09 3.45
N GLY A 160 9.49 11.99 2.11
CA GLY A 160 10.40 11.32 1.19
C GLY A 160 10.58 9.83 1.48
N MET A 161 9.64 9.22 2.15
CA MET A 161 9.66 7.79 2.46
C MET A 161 9.17 7.02 1.24
N PRO A 162 9.84 5.91 0.86
CA PRO A 162 9.35 5.08 -0.24
C PRO A 162 7.94 4.60 0.10
N GLY A 163 6.99 4.82 -0.80
CA GLY A 163 5.59 4.45 -0.62
C GLY A 163 5.45 2.95 -0.35
N ARG A 164 5.29 2.59 0.91
CA ARG A 164 5.02 1.21 1.29
C ARG A 164 3.51 1.02 1.32
N TRP A 165 3.02 0.14 0.48
CA TRP A 165 1.59 -0.15 0.34
C TRP A 165 0.92 -0.54 1.67
N GLN A 166 1.68 -1.14 2.59
CA GLN A 166 1.20 -1.54 3.92
C GLN A 166 0.67 -0.36 4.73
N TRP A 167 1.30 0.82 4.66
CA TRP A 167 0.89 1.98 5.44
C TRP A 167 -0.46 2.55 4.99
N GLY A 168 -0.60 2.76 3.69
CA GLY A 168 -1.87 3.23 3.11
C GLY A 168 -3.00 2.21 3.33
N LEU A 169 -2.69 0.92 3.21
CA LEU A 169 -3.65 -0.13 3.47
C LEU A 169 -4.05 -0.18 4.95
N ALA A 170 -3.08 -0.13 5.88
CA ALA A 170 -3.37 -0.12 7.32
C ALA A 170 -4.32 1.03 7.69
N ALA A 171 -4.10 2.23 7.14
CA ALA A 171 -4.99 3.36 7.32
C ALA A 171 -6.40 3.09 6.77
N HIS A 172 -6.50 2.51 5.57
CA HIS A 172 -7.79 2.24 4.92
C HIS A 172 -8.61 1.16 5.63
N VAL A 173 -7.96 0.14 6.21
CA VAL A 173 -8.64 -0.93 6.94
C VAL A 173 -8.68 -0.71 8.45
N SER A 174 -8.12 0.41 8.94
CA SER A 174 -8.02 0.72 10.38
C SER A 174 -9.36 0.71 11.11
N GLN A 175 -10.43 1.00 10.41
CA GLN A 175 -11.77 1.11 10.96
C GLN A 175 -12.64 -0.15 10.74
N ILE A 176 -12.10 -1.23 10.14
CA ILE A 176 -12.91 -2.43 9.81
C ILE A 176 -13.52 -3.08 11.05
N GLY A 177 -12.86 -2.99 12.20
CA GLY A 177 -13.38 -3.52 13.46
C GLY A 177 -14.64 -2.80 13.97
N CYS A 178 -14.94 -1.61 13.45
CA CYS A 178 -16.17 -0.89 13.77
C CYS A 178 -17.45 -1.65 13.38
N VAL A 179 -17.36 -2.63 12.47
CA VAL A 179 -18.50 -3.48 12.10
C VAL A 179 -19.03 -4.31 13.27
N ALA A 180 -18.21 -4.54 14.31
CA ALA A 180 -18.61 -5.26 15.51
C ALA A 180 -19.23 -4.39 16.60
N LEU A 181 -19.24 -3.06 16.41
CA LEU A 181 -19.73 -2.12 17.41
C LEU A 181 -21.23 -1.83 17.24
N PRO A 182 -21.96 -1.60 18.37
CA PRO A 182 -23.34 -1.11 18.33
C PRO A 182 -23.44 0.23 17.59
N GLN A 183 -24.52 0.38 16.82
CA GLN A 183 -24.77 1.59 16.01
C GLN A 183 -24.87 2.85 16.88
N GLU A 184 -25.38 2.73 18.12
CA GLU A 184 -25.51 3.82 19.07
C GLU A 184 -24.14 4.44 19.43
N ILE A 185 -23.11 3.58 19.64
CA ILE A 185 -21.75 4.03 19.95
C ILE A 185 -21.15 4.74 18.73
N LEU A 186 -21.30 4.15 17.55
CA LEU A 186 -20.79 4.74 16.31
C LEU A 186 -21.42 6.12 16.06
N SER A 187 -22.72 6.26 16.27
CA SER A 187 -23.44 7.53 16.11
C SER A 187 -22.95 8.59 17.10
N LYS A 188 -22.68 8.22 18.37
CA LYS A 188 -22.12 9.14 19.37
C LYS A 188 -20.72 9.61 18.99
N VAL A 189 -19.86 8.70 18.54
CA VAL A 189 -18.49 9.04 18.09
C VAL A 189 -18.52 9.99 16.91
N GLU A 190 -19.42 9.74 15.96
CA GLU A 190 -19.58 10.52 14.74
C GLU A 190 -19.96 11.99 15.02
N VAL A 191 -20.87 12.22 15.97
CA VAL A 191 -21.29 13.58 16.37
C VAL A 191 -20.42 14.19 17.49
N GLY A 192 -19.33 13.50 17.85
CA GLY A 192 -18.41 13.98 18.91
C GLY A 192 -19.02 13.98 20.32
N GLN A 193 -20.06 13.19 20.57
CA GLN A 193 -20.65 13.05 21.90
C GLN A 193 -19.71 12.27 22.83
N THR A 194 -19.81 12.60 24.14
CA THR A 194 -19.03 11.91 25.17
C THR A 194 -19.57 10.49 25.35
N LEU A 195 -18.67 9.50 25.22
CA LEU A 195 -18.94 8.12 25.55
C LEU A 195 -18.89 7.89 27.05
N THR A 196 -19.73 6.98 27.56
CA THR A 196 -19.55 6.41 28.89
C THR A 196 -18.24 5.60 28.94
N GLU A 197 -17.77 5.25 30.13
CA GLU A 197 -16.56 4.46 30.28
C GLU A 197 -16.67 3.06 29.63
N GLU A 198 -17.84 2.45 29.73
CA GLU A 198 -18.12 1.14 29.08
C GLU A 198 -18.15 1.27 27.56
N GLU A 199 -18.83 2.29 27.03
CA GLU A 199 -18.88 2.56 25.59
C GLU A 199 -17.49 2.88 25.03
N ARG A 200 -16.66 3.60 25.79
CA ARG A 200 -15.29 3.91 25.43
C ARG A 200 -14.46 2.65 25.33
N ARG A 201 -14.50 1.78 26.34
CA ARG A 201 -13.78 0.49 26.30
C ARG A 201 -14.21 -0.35 25.12
N LEU A 202 -15.51 -0.39 24.83
CA LEU A 202 -16.02 -1.14 23.68
C LEU A 202 -15.54 -0.51 22.37
N TYR A 203 -15.56 0.81 22.27
CA TYR A 203 -15.03 1.50 21.10
C TYR A 203 -13.52 1.28 20.92
N GLU A 204 -12.74 1.36 21.98
CA GLU A 204 -11.29 1.14 21.98
C GLU A 204 -10.90 -0.33 21.66
N SER A 205 -11.83 -1.28 21.70
CA SER A 205 -11.59 -2.67 21.29
C SER A 205 -11.62 -2.91 19.78
N HIS A 206 -12.17 -1.98 18.98
CA HIS A 206 -12.32 -2.21 17.52
C HIS A 206 -10.99 -2.45 16.78
N PRO A 207 -9.82 -1.85 17.15
CA PRO A 207 -8.56 -2.14 16.49
C PRO A 207 -8.08 -3.57 16.71
N GLU A 208 -8.35 -4.15 17.88
CA GLU A 208 -8.02 -5.55 18.15
C GLU A 208 -8.87 -6.50 17.28
N VAL A 209 -10.17 -6.20 17.13
CA VAL A 209 -11.05 -6.94 16.22
C VAL A 209 -10.55 -6.83 14.78
N ALA A 210 -10.21 -5.61 14.34
CA ALA A 210 -9.65 -5.39 13.02
C ALA A 210 -8.36 -6.19 12.81
N ALA A 211 -7.44 -6.15 13.75
CA ALA A 211 -6.17 -6.87 13.67
C ALA A 211 -6.38 -8.40 13.59
N LYS A 212 -7.32 -8.97 14.35
CA LYS A 212 -7.66 -10.40 14.27
C LYS A 212 -8.21 -10.80 12.90
N LEU A 213 -9.08 -9.96 12.30
CA LEU A 213 -9.60 -10.21 10.96
C LEU A 213 -8.50 -10.15 9.90
N LEU A 214 -7.61 -9.17 10.00
CA LEU A 214 -6.51 -8.97 9.05
C LEU A 214 -5.43 -10.04 9.18
N ALA A 215 -5.12 -10.51 10.39
CA ALA A 215 -4.13 -11.55 10.64
C ALA A 215 -4.50 -12.91 10.01
N ALA A 216 -5.79 -13.14 9.71
CA ALA A 216 -6.23 -14.33 8.97
C ALA A 216 -5.87 -14.30 7.48
N ILE A 217 -5.43 -13.15 6.96
CA ILE A 217 -5.08 -12.97 5.55
C ILE A 217 -3.55 -12.98 5.42
N PRO A 218 -2.96 -13.92 4.66
CA PRO A 218 -1.51 -13.98 4.46
C PRO A 218 -0.94 -12.65 3.95
N ARG A 219 0.26 -12.30 4.40
CA ARG A 219 1.00 -11.06 4.07
C ARG A 219 0.42 -9.76 4.65
N LEU A 220 -0.61 -9.84 5.49
CA LEU A 220 -1.15 -8.67 6.21
C LEU A 220 -0.68 -8.59 7.67
N GLU A 221 0.33 -9.35 8.09
CA GLU A 221 0.82 -9.38 9.47
C GLU A 221 1.32 -7.99 9.92
N ASP A 222 2.05 -7.28 9.05
CA ASP A 222 2.51 -5.92 9.35
C ASP A 222 1.34 -4.92 9.39
N VAL A 223 0.39 -5.07 8.47
CA VAL A 223 -0.83 -4.24 8.44
C VAL A 223 -1.66 -4.46 9.71
N ALA A 224 -1.85 -5.71 10.11
CA ALA A 224 -2.57 -6.07 11.34
C ALA A 224 -1.89 -5.49 12.59
N ALA A 225 -0.55 -5.56 12.67
CA ALA A 225 0.22 -5.00 13.77
C ALA A 225 0.09 -3.46 13.84
N ILE A 226 0.19 -2.76 12.70
CA ILE A 226 -0.01 -1.31 12.63
C ILE A 226 -1.44 -0.94 13.06
N VAL A 227 -2.44 -1.69 12.63
CA VAL A 227 -3.85 -1.44 13.00
C VAL A 227 -4.07 -1.69 14.50
N ALA A 228 -3.48 -2.74 15.08
CA ALA A 228 -3.60 -3.05 16.50
C ALA A 228 -3.05 -1.91 17.38
N SER A 229 -1.99 -1.23 16.95
CA SER A 229 -1.32 -0.18 17.72
C SER A 229 -2.15 1.10 17.93
N GLN A 230 -3.34 1.19 17.36
CA GLN A 230 -4.18 2.41 17.42
C GLN A 230 -4.51 2.87 18.84
N VAL A 231 -4.60 1.93 19.79
CA VAL A 231 -4.95 2.22 21.19
C VAL A 231 -3.75 2.38 22.11
N ASP A 232 -2.54 2.06 21.63
CA ASP A 232 -1.34 2.19 22.45
C ASP A 232 -1.02 3.65 22.77
N PRO A 233 -0.37 3.96 23.87
CA PRO A 233 0.06 5.33 24.15
C PRO A 233 0.98 5.87 23.06
N LEU A 234 0.69 7.06 22.54
CA LEU A 234 1.59 7.76 21.60
C LEU A 234 2.88 8.12 22.33
N ASN A 235 3.98 7.49 21.95
CA ASN A 235 5.31 7.83 22.45
C ASN A 235 6.37 7.55 21.39
N PHE A 236 6.88 8.60 20.79
CA PHE A 236 7.96 8.56 19.80
C PHE A 236 9.21 9.31 20.28
N ALA A 237 9.26 9.71 21.55
CA ALA A 237 10.39 10.39 22.15
C ALA A 237 11.65 9.51 22.07
N GLY A 238 12.78 10.11 21.70
CA GLY A 238 14.08 9.41 21.61
C GLY A 238 14.27 8.55 20.35
N MET A 239 13.30 8.52 19.45
CA MET A 239 13.46 7.84 18.17
C MET A 239 14.32 8.67 17.20
N PRO A 240 15.06 8.02 16.25
CA PRO A 240 15.85 8.75 15.25
C PRO A 240 14.99 9.70 14.42
N ASP A 241 15.52 10.89 14.10
CA ASP A 241 14.84 11.84 13.21
C ASP A 241 14.79 11.36 11.76
N ASP A 242 15.70 10.49 11.33
CA ASP A 242 15.67 9.87 10.01
C ASP A 242 14.71 8.67 10.01
N LEU A 243 13.48 8.93 9.61
CA LEU A 243 12.41 7.92 9.54
C LEU A 243 12.69 6.76 8.57
N ARG A 244 13.65 6.90 7.65
CA ARG A 244 14.06 5.81 6.74
C ARG A 244 14.78 4.68 7.48
N GLN A 245 15.28 4.94 8.69
CA GLN A 245 15.90 3.94 9.56
C GLN A 245 14.88 3.18 10.41
N TRP A 246 13.61 3.60 10.39
CA TRP A 246 12.56 2.98 11.18
C TRP A 246 12.11 1.67 10.55
N ASP A 247 11.81 0.71 11.39
CA ASP A 247 11.09 -0.50 10.99
C ASP A 247 9.73 -0.15 10.37
N ILE A 248 9.28 -0.97 9.43
CA ILE A 248 8.06 -0.75 8.66
C ILE A 248 6.81 -0.60 9.55
N ARG A 249 6.74 -1.40 10.63
CA ARG A 249 5.62 -1.36 11.57
C ARG A 249 5.66 -0.05 12.35
N ARG A 250 6.82 0.29 12.90
CA ARG A 250 6.99 1.49 13.72
C ARG A 250 6.75 2.78 12.94
N ALA A 251 7.22 2.84 11.70
CA ALA A 251 6.92 3.96 10.82
C ALA A 251 5.42 4.03 10.45
N GLY A 252 4.80 2.88 10.18
CA GLY A 252 3.36 2.80 9.92
C GLY A 252 2.50 3.23 11.12
N GLU A 253 2.90 2.83 12.33
CA GLU A 253 2.32 3.27 13.60
C GLU A 253 2.35 4.80 13.74
N LEU A 254 3.53 5.40 13.56
CA LEU A 254 3.69 6.84 13.59
C LEU A 254 2.75 7.54 12.60
N LEU A 255 2.77 7.11 11.34
CA LEU A 255 1.97 7.70 10.28
C LEU A 255 0.47 7.58 10.54
N LEU A 256 0.00 6.37 10.90
CA LEU A 256 -1.42 6.12 11.18
C LEU A 256 -1.90 6.93 12.39
N ARG A 257 -1.17 6.86 13.49
CA ARG A 257 -1.54 7.52 14.75
C ARG A 257 -1.51 9.04 14.65
N THR A 258 -0.51 9.59 13.96
CA THR A 258 -0.43 11.03 13.67
C THR A 258 -1.60 11.47 12.81
N SER A 259 -1.95 10.68 11.78
CA SER A 259 -3.11 10.96 10.91
C SER A 259 -4.43 10.88 11.68
N MET A 260 -4.60 9.93 12.59
CA MET A 260 -5.79 9.80 13.43
C MET A 260 -5.98 11.01 14.36
N GLU A 261 -4.92 11.45 14.97
CA GLU A 261 -4.97 12.62 15.88
C GLU A 261 -5.21 13.91 15.08
N TYR A 262 -4.60 14.04 13.90
CA TYR A 262 -4.84 15.12 12.96
C TYR A 262 -6.32 15.16 12.53
N ASP A 263 -6.88 14.03 12.09
CA ASP A 263 -8.31 13.90 11.73
C ASP A 263 -9.23 14.26 12.90
N ARG A 264 -8.90 13.80 14.12
CA ARG A 264 -9.69 14.09 15.33
C ARG A 264 -9.76 15.58 15.65
N LEU A 265 -8.64 16.28 15.52
CA LEU A 265 -8.58 17.73 15.81
C LEU A 265 -9.30 18.54 14.73
N LEU A 266 -9.16 18.17 13.44
CA LEU A 266 -9.91 18.80 12.33
C LEU A 266 -11.42 18.61 12.49
N THR A 267 -11.86 17.39 12.84
CA THR A 267 -13.29 17.09 13.05
C THR A 267 -13.88 17.90 14.23
N ARG A 268 -13.07 18.33 15.19
CA ARG A 268 -13.46 19.25 16.27
C ARG A 268 -13.49 20.72 15.83
N GLY A 269 -13.24 21.02 14.57
CA GLY A 269 -13.32 22.36 14.02
C GLY A 269 -12.04 23.21 14.16
N LEU A 270 -10.91 22.62 14.56
CA LEU A 270 -9.64 23.34 14.54
C LEU A 270 -9.19 23.54 13.10
N LYS A 271 -8.62 24.72 12.80
CA LYS A 271 -7.95 24.98 11.53
C LYS A 271 -6.61 24.21 11.49
N SER A 272 -6.15 23.83 10.30
CA SER A 272 -4.94 23.02 10.08
C SER A 272 -3.69 23.56 10.81
N ASP A 273 -3.47 24.87 10.81
CA ASP A 273 -2.33 25.48 11.51
C ASP A 273 -2.42 25.26 13.03
N ALA A 274 -3.61 25.48 13.62
CA ALA A 274 -3.87 25.24 15.03
C ALA A 274 -3.77 23.75 15.40
N VAL A 275 -4.08 22.83 14.48
CA VAL A 275 -3.88 21.38 14.66
C VAL A 275 -2.39 21.08 14.78
N THR A 276 -1.55 21.62 13.91
CA THR A 276 -0.11 21.37 13.94
C THR A 276 0.53 21.94 15.20
N ASP A 277 0.12 23.12 15.65
CA ASP A 277 0.60 23.70 16.91
C ASP A 277 0.15 22.88 18.13
N SER A 278 -1.07 22.37 18.12
CA SER A 278 -1.57 21.46 19.17
C SER A 278 -0.77 20.16 19.21
N LEU A 279 -0.44 19.58 18.05
CA LEU A 279 0.38 18.37 17.95
C LEU A 279 1.83 18.63 18.39
N ARG A 280 2.40 19.80 18.10
CA ARG A 280 3.73 20.21 18.54
C ARG A 280 3.79 20.37 20.07
N ALA A 281 2.75 20.94 20.67
CA ALA A 281 2.65 21.11 22.12
C ALA A 281 2.30 19.81 22.85
N SER A 282 1.93 18.75 22.13
CA SER A 282 1.53 17.48 22.71
C SER A 282 2.72 16.70 23.30
N LYS A 283 2.43 15.81 24.26
CA LYS A 283 3.42 14.91 24.87
C LYS A 283 3.81 13.71 23.97
N TYR A 284 3.37 13.70 22.72
CA TYR A 284 3.56 12.54 21.83
C TYR A 284 4.99 12.36 21.33
N GLY A 285 5.83 13.38 21.46
CA GLY A 285 7.24 13.33 21.02
C GLY A 285 7.36 13.11 19.50
N LEU A 286 6.48 13.76 18.72
CA LEU A 286 6.51 13.63 17.26
C LEU A 286 7.82 14.17 16.69
N PRO A 287 8.51 13.43 15.79
CA PRO A 287 9.72 13.91 15.14
C PRO A 287 9.51 15.23 14.38
N ALA A 288 10.49 16.11 14.41
CA ALA A 288 10.41 17.41 13.73
C ALA A 288 10.07 17.34 12.24
N PRO A 289 10.59 16.35 11.45
CA PRO A 289 10.19 16.17 10.07
C PRO A 289 8.68 15.89 9.89
N VAL A 290 8.06 15.14 10.80
CA VAL A 290 6.63 14.84 10.77
C VAL A 290 5.79 16.09 10.99
N LEU A 291 6.16 16.91 12.00
CA LEU A 291 5.49 18.18 12.25
C LEU A 291 5.59 19.15 11.05
N LYS A 292 6.74 19.15 10.36
CA LYS A 292 6.92 19.94 9.12
C LYS A 292 6.06 19.40 7.98
N ALA A 293 5.98 18.08 7.83
CA ALA A 293 5.16 17.44 6.81
C ALA A 293 3.66 17.71 7.02
N LEU A 294 3.19 17.77 8.27
CA LEU A 294 1.80 18.13 8.60
C LEU A 294 1.42 19.54 8.12
N LEU A 295 2.36 20.50 8.18
CA LEU A 295 2.12 21.85 7.62
C LEU A 295 1.93 21.83 6.11
N CYS A 296 2.62 20.91 5.41
CA CYS A 296 2.45 20.73 3.97
C CYS A 296 1.06 20.16 3.61
N LEU A 297 0.50 19.29 4.47
CA LEU A 297 -0.87 18.79 4.29
C LEU A 297 -1.90 19.91 4.35
N SER A 298 -1.73 20.85 5.27
CA SER A 298 -2.64 21.98 5.45
C SER A 298 -2.59 22.96 4.28
N ALA A 299 -1.41 23.13 3.67
CA ALA A 299 -1.18 24.03 2.55
C ALA A 299 -1.61 23.44 1.19
N ALA A 300 -1.61 22.11 1.07
CA ALA A 300 -1.90 21.40 -0.17
C ALA A 300 -3.34 20.85 -0.27
N GLY A 301 -4.20 21.17 0.70
CA GLY A 301 -5.62 20.84 0.59
C GLY A 301 -6.18 21.43 -0.71
N PRO A 302 -6.75 20.62 -1.65
CA PRO A 302 -7.31 21.19 -2.87
C PRO A 302 -8.32 22.26 -2.48
N GLU A 303 -8.21 23.44 -3.10
CA GLU A 303 -9.29 24.44 -3.02
C GLU A 303 -10.57 23.72 -3.40
N ARG A 304 -11.49 23.66 -2.45
CA ARG A 304 -12.78 23.00 -2.66
C ARG A 304 -13.85 24.05 -2.77
N ILE A 305 -14.64 23.90 -3.79
CA ILE A 305 -15.77 24.78 -4.05
C ILE A 305 -17.03 24.09 -3.53
N VAL A 306 -17.82 24.83 -2.74
CA VAL A 306 -19.16 24.38 -2.33
C VAL A 306 -20.06 24.41 -3.54
N ARG A 307 -20.70 23.31 -3.88
CA ARG A 307 -21.66 23.19 -4.97
C ARG A 307 -22.96 22.56 -4.47
N GLN A 308 -24.08 23.12 -4.85
CA GLN A 308 -25.37 22.48 -4.65
C GLN A 308 -25.61 21.44 -5.75
N VAL A 309 -25.94 20.22 -5.33
CA VAL A 309 -26.19 19.11 -6.24
C VAL A 309 -27.48 18.37 -5.84
N ARG A 310 -28.02 17.60 -6.78
CA ARG A 310 -29.05 16.60 -6.51
C ARG A 310 -28.40 15.22 -6.48
N LEU A 311 -29.10 14.23 -5.95
CA LEU A 311 -28.60 12.86 -5.85
C LEU A 311 -28.13 12.30 -7.20
N LYS A 312 -28.85 12.60 -8.28
CA LYS A 312 -28.49 12.18 -9.64
C LYS A 312 -27.17 12.77 -10.17
N ASP A 313 -26.75 13.91 -9.61
CA ASP A 313 -25.55 14.65 -10.01
C ASP A 313 -24.36 14.36 -9.06
N LEU A 314 -24.58 13.48 -8.07
CA LEU A 314 -23.56 13.10 -7.10
C LEU A 314 -22.52 12.17 -7.74
N VAL A 315 -21.25 12.53 -7.64
CA VAL A 315 -20.13 11.79 -8.25
C VAL A 315 -19.18 11.30 -7.15
N ILE A 316 -18.55 10.15 -7.39
CA ILE A 316 -17.53 9.57 -6.50
C ILE A 316 -16.39 10.58 -6.29
N GLY A 317 -15.96 10.73 -5.03
CA GLY A 317 -14.91 11.68 -4.64
C GLY A 317 -15.44 13.05 -4.18
N MET A 318 -16.71 13.37 -4.39
CA MET A 318 -17.36 14.54 -3.75
C MET A 318 -17.43 14.32 -2.23
N ILE A 319 -17.40 15.40 -1.46
CA ILE A 319 -17.57 15.34 0.00
C ILE A 319 -18.84 16.10 0.38
N LEU A 320 -19.67 15.52 1.23
CA LEU A 320 -20.86 16.20 1.73
C LEU A 320 -20.45 17.40 2.61
N ASP A 321 -20.91 18.60 2.30
CA ASP A 321 -20.67 19.82 3.09
C ASP A 321 -21.69 19.98 4.22
N GLU A 322 -22.81 19.29 4.13
CA GLU A 322 -23.86 19.24 5.15
C GLU A 322 -24.38 17.82 5.35
N ASP A 323 -25.10 17.60 6.46
CA ASP A 323 -25.74 16.32 6.72
C ASP A 323 -26.79 16.03 5.65
N LEU A 324 -26.66 14.87 5.00
CA LEU A 324 -27.67 14.42 4.07
C LEU A 324 -28.84 13.80 4.84
N VAL A 325 -30.01 14.38 4.70
CA VAL A 325 -31.23 13.96 5.41
C VAL A 325 -32.27 13.37 4.45
N SER A 326 -33.10 12.49 4.98
CA SER A 326 -34.25 11.99 4.25
C SER A 326 -35.32 13.07 4.12
N SER A 327 -36.32 12.86 3.25
CA SER A 327 -37.50 13.74 3.13
C SER A 327 -38.28 13.90 4.46
N LYS A 328 -38.05 13.01 5.43
CA LYS A 328 -38.63 13.02 6.78
C LYS A 328 -37.72 13.63 7.85
N GLY A 329 -36.60 14.22 7.45
CA GLY A 329 -35.62 14.83 8.37
C GLY A 329 -34.70 13.84 9.12
N ILE A 330 -34.70 12.55 8.77
CA ILE A 330 -33.83 11.56 9.37
C ILE A 330 -32.46 11.68 8.70
N ARG A 331 -31.39 11.83 9.49
CA ARG A 331 -30.01 11.86 8.98
C ARG A 331 -29.62 10.52 8.34
N LEU A 332 -29.22 10.56 7.07
CA LEU A 332 -28.83 9.41 6.26
C LEU A 332 -27.30 9.26 6.21
N VAL A 333 -26.60 10.38 6.04
CA VAL A 333 -25.14 10.46 5.94
C VAL A 333 -24.67 11.77 6.54
N PRO A 334 -23.63 11.79 7.36
CA PRO A 334 -23.10 13.01 7.97
C PRO A 334 -22.35 13.89 6.98
N SER A 335 -22.23 15.17 7.30
CA SER A 335 -21.32 16.09 6.64
C SER A 335 -19.85 15.58 6.75
N GLY A 336 -19.02 15.92 5.78
CA GLY A 336 -17.64 15.44 5.69
C GLY A 336 -17.49 14.02 5.13
N ALA A 337 -18.58 13.31 4.86
CA ALA A 337 -18.52 11.99 4.24
C ALA A 337 -18.12 12.10 2.77
N GLU A 338 -17.13 11.33 2.35
CA GLU A 338 -16.76 11.20 0.95
C GLU A 338 -17.71 10.26 0.21
N VAL A 339 -18.13 10.69 -0.97
CA VAL A 339 -19.03 9.90 -1.82
C VAL A 339 -18.27 8.75 -2.45
N THR A 340 -18.46 7.57 -1.91
CA THR A 340 -17.96 6.30 -2.46
C THR A 340 -19.00 5.66 -3.38
N ARG A 341 -18.56 4.70 -4.20
CA ARG A 341 -19.48 3.90 -5.04
C ARG A 341 -20.55 3.22 -4.20
N THR A 342 -20.18 2.68 -3.06
CA THR A 342 -21.09 2.00 -2.13
C THR A 342 -22.10 2.95 -1.53
N LEU A 343 -21.66 4.17 -1.16
CA LEU A 343 -22.55 5.20 -0.66
C LEU A 343 -23.56 5.62 -1.73
N LEU A 344 -23.16 5.78 -3.00
CA LEU A 344 -24.08 6.09 -4.11
C LEU A 344 -25.15 5.01 -4.27
N ILE A 345 -24.77 3.73 -4.28
CA ILE A 345 -25.73 2.61 -4.39
C ILE A 345 -26.72 2.65 -3.23
N ARG A 346 -26.22 2.85 -2.00
CA ARG A 346 -27.09 2.95 -0.81
C ARG A 346 -28.04 4.13 -0.87
N LEU A 347 -27.56 5.30 -1.25
CA LEU A 347 -28.39 6.51 -1.37
C LEU A 347 -29.45 6.37 -2.46
N THR A 348 -29.12 5.76 -3.59
CA THR A 348 -30.09 5.47 -4.66
C THR A 348 -31.16 4.51 -4.19
N SER A 349 -30.81 3.49 -3.42
CA SER A 349 -31.78 2.54 -2.83
C SER A 349 -32.67 3.23 -1.78
N ILE A 350 -32.13 4.08 -0.93
CA ILE A 350 -32.91 4.84 0.08
C ILE A 350 -33.84 5.85 -0.59
N ALA A 351 -33.36 6.51 -1.64
CA ALA A 351 -34.16 7.51 -2.37
C ALA A 351 -35.42 6.92 -2.98
N SER A 352 -35.37 5.66 -3.44
CA SER A 352 -36.55 4.96 -3.98
C SER A 352 -37.62 4.63 -2.92
N GLY A 353 -37.26 4.60 -1.62
CA GLY A 353 -38.16 4.25 -0.53
C GLY A 353 -38.57 5.45 0.34
N VAL A 354 -37.63 6.11 0.96
CA VAL A 354 -37.85 7.16 1.98
C VAL A 354 -37.66 8.56 1.40
N GLY A 355 -37.02 8.69 0.24
CA GLY A 355 -36.65 9.96 -0.38
C GLY A 355 -35.44 10.61 0.30
N VAL A 356 -34.76 11.48 -0.42
CA VAL A 356 -33.63 12.30 0.06
C VAL A 356 -34.04 13.76 -0.08
N ALA A 357 -33.74 14.60 0.92
CA ALA A 357 -33.96 16.03 0.82
C ALA A 357 -32.96 16.63 -0.17
N GLU A 358 -33.47 17.29 -1.21
CA GLU A 358 -32.70 17.91 -2.29
C GLU A 358 -33.07 19.37 -2.50
N PRO A 359 -32.18 20.24 -2.96
CA PRO A 359 -30.75 19.99 -3.20
C PRO A 359 -29.94 20.03 -1.91
N PHE A 360 -28.70 19.48 -1.94
CA PHE A 360 -27.80 19.51 -0.81
C PHE A 360 -26.38 19.94 -1.26
N ARG A 361 -25.57 20.39 -0.31
CA ARG A 361 -24.24 20.95 -0.59
C ARG A 361 -23.17 19.87 -0.54
N VAL A 362 -22.24 19.96 -1.50
CA VAL A 362 -21.03 19.13 -1.58
C VAL A 362 -19.81 19.99 -1.85
N LEU A 363 -18.67 19.50 -1.42
CA LEU A 363 -17.36 20.04 -1.75
C LEU A 363 -16.80 19.26 -2.96
N VAL A 364 -16.47 19.98 -4.00
CA VAL A 364 -15.79 19.46 -5.21
C VAL A 364 -14.41 20.06 -5.33
N ALA A 365 -13.46 19.35 -5.91
CA ALA A 365 -12.18 19.92 -6.26
C ALA A 365 -12.39 21.08 -7.24
N ALA A 366 -11.67 22.20 -7.01
CA ALA A 366 -11.72 23.39 -7.85
C ALA A 366 -11.21 23.14 -9.27
#